data_af9cef123b6afa07b6b819d265f7c866
#
_entry.id   af9cef123b6afa07b6b819d265f7c866
#
_cell.length_a   1.000
_cell.length_b   1.000
_cell.length_c   1.000
_cell.angle_alpha   90.00
_cell.angle_beta   90.00
_cell.angle_gamma   90.00
#
_symmetry.space_group_name_H-M   'P 1'
#
loop_
_entity.id
_entity.type
_entity.pdbx_description
1 polymer ?
#
loop_
_entity_poly.entity_id
_entity_poly.type
_entity_poly.pdbx_seq_one_letter_code
_entity_poly.pdbx_strand_id
1 'polypeptide(L)'
;ESIESIRSNAPKAFAAQNRAVTTNDFEALVNSNFSGFRSVYVYGGEDADPPQFGKVLIALNPNIGTVVPSSLKTSIEQYLQERCSVGSIPEVVDPDATYFRYSASVIYNDNLTVLDSATISTLIKSEISKFFRNNTTDFNSFVSITEMERSVLNALPEISTIQILPTLEKRFIPDTTRASDYTIKFKTNIFHPHDGHQSVISTNEFKVLDANNVERTVTVRDNGNGVLQAIENISGIETTVYSNFGSVNYNTGVVSFDIFKITTGSENDIKIRAVVPSTRLSSRENSILLEDTDDTTRSSVSLQIDNRPDRRVTDETLAANTFIGTSSISSSSVAVYNAPATTSSTTTTTTTTSSNPVIPPSNGGGGSGY
;
A
#
# COMPACT_ATOMS: atom_id res chain seq x y z
N GLU A 1 24.46 -5.90 21.18
CA GLU A 1 24.56 -4.51 20.64
C GLU A 1 25.60 -4.47 19.54
N SER A 2 25.26 -3.89 18.41
CA SER A 2 26.24 -3.65 17.34
C SER A 2 27.06 -2.36 17.64
N ILE A 3 28.26 -2.26 17.07
CA ILE A 3 29.10 -1.04 17.21
C ILE A 3 28.35 0.19 16.69
N GLU A 4 27.54 0.03 15.64
CA GLU A 4 26.71 1.09 15.06
C GLU A 4 25.62 1.56 16.05
N SER A 5 24.99 0.61 16.75
CA SER A 5 24.00 0.89 17.79
C SER A 5 24.60 1.68 18.95
N ILE A 6 25.78 1.25 19.43
CA ILE A 6 26.51 1.96 20.51
C ILE A 6 26.89 3.37 20.06
N ARG A 7 27.41 3.54 18.85
CA ARG A 7 27.80 4.84 18.29
C ARG A 7 26.62 5.81 18.19
N SER A 8 25.43 5.30 17.84
CA SER A 8 24.20 6.08 17.74
C SER A 8 23.62 6.43 19.12
N ASN A 9 23.57 5.46 20.03
CA ASN A 9 22.83 5.58 21.28
C ASN A 9 23.65 6.18 22.43
N ALA A 10 24.97 5.96 22.49
CA ALA A 10 25.81 6.47 23.60
C ALA A 10 25.79 8.01 23.74
N PRO A 11 25.88 8.81 22.66
CA PRO A 11 25.76 10.26 22.79
C PRO A 11 24.39 10.72 23.31
N LYS A 12 23.30 10.05 22.85
CA LYS A 12 21.92 10.34 23.28
C LYS A 12 21.75 10.03 24.77
N ALA A 13 22.21 8.86 25.21
CA ALA A 13 22.13 8.42 26.60
C ALA A 13 22.95 9.37 27.53
N PHE A 14 24.14 9.83 27.08
CA PHE A 14 24.93 10.80 27.81
C PHE A 14 24.24 12.17 27.90
N ALA A 15 23.60 12.63 26.81
CA ALA A 15 22.88 13.91 26.80
C ALA A 15 21.62 13.86 27.69
N ALA A 16 20.93 12.76 27.77
CA ALA A 16 19.72 12.56 28.58
C ALA A 16 20.02 12.66 30.10
N GLN A 17 21.25 12.35 30.56
CA GLN A 17 21.63 12.37 31.97
C GLN A 17 20.63 11.68 32.91
N ASN A 18 20.05 10.58 32.46
CA ASN A 18 19.03 9.81 33.17
C ASN A 18 17.74 10.59 33.47
N ARG A 19 17.41 11.60 32.64
CA ARG A 19 16.16 12.38 32.70
C ARG A 19 15.44 12.28 31.35
N ALA A 20 14.12 12.12 31.38
CA ALA A 20 13.26 12.06 30.23
C ALA A 20 12.52 13.41 30.06
N VAL A 21 13.03 14.29 29.19
CA VAL A 21 12.47 15.62 28.92
C VAL A 21 12.09 15.76 27.45
N THR A 22 12.96 15.34 26.54
CA THR A 22 12.72 15.36 25.11
C THR A 22 12.38 13.96 24.58
N THR A 23 11.74 13.86 23.42
CA THR A 23 11.45 12.56 22.77
C THR A 23 12.70 11.72 22.61
N ASN A 24 13.85 12.34 22.27
CA ASN A 24 15.14 11.66 22.17
C ASN A 24 15.63 11.09 23.51
N ASP A 25 15.36 11.76 24.64
CA ASP A 25 15.76 11.26 25.97
C ASP A 25 14.94 10.03 26.34
N PHE A 26 13.61 10.04 26.07
CA PHE A 26 12.75 8.88 26.27
C PHE A 26 13.24 7.70 25.42
N GLU A 27 13.51 7.93 24.13
CA GLU A 27 14.03 6.90 23.23
C GLU A 27 15.36 6.32 23.73
N ALA A 28 16.31 7.18 24.14
CA ALA A 28 17.61 6.77 24.64
C ALA A 28 17.52 5.95 25.93
N LEU A 29 16.65 6.35 26.86
CA LEU A 29 16.43 5.63 28.11
C LEU A 29 15.79 4.24 27.89
N VAL A 30 14.82 4.16 27.00
CA VAL A 30 14.17 2.88 26.65
C VAL A 30 15.16 1.96 25.97
N ASN A 31 15.88 2.43 24.95
CA ASN A 31 16.85 1.61 24.22
C ASN A 31 18.03 1.13 25.08
N SER A 32 18.43 1.93 26.09
CA SER A 32 19.57 1.58 26.97
C SER A 32 19.22 0.60 28.08
N ASN A 33 17.96 0.55 28.50
CA ASN A 33 17.56 -0.21 29.71
C ASN A 33 16.64 -1.39 29.43
N PHE A 34 16.03 -1.45 28.24
CA PHE A 34 15.07 -2.49 27.88
C PHE A 34 15.46 -3.18 26.57
N SER A 35 14.92 -4.38 26.39
CA SER A 35 15.10 -5.18 25.19
C SER A 35 13.80 -5.91 24.86
N GLY A 36 13.74 -6.61 23.72
CA GLY A 36 12.56 -7.34 23.29
C GLY A 36 11.78 -6.64 22.16
N PHE A 37 12.30 -5.52 21.67
CA PHE A 37 11.79 -4.77 20.53
C PHE A 37 12.93 -4.43 19.54
N ARG A 38 12.57 -4.08 18.31
CA ARG A 38 13.51 -3.72 17.23
C ARG A 38 13.80 -2.23 17.23
N SER A 39 12.77 -1.42 17.40
CA SER A 39 12.85 0.03 17.35
C SER A 39 11.82 0.68 18.27
N VAL A 40 12.07 1.92 18.62
CA VAL A 40 11.24 2.77 19.46
C VAL A 40 10.94 4.05 18.71
N TYR A 41 9.70 4.52 18.80
CA TYR A 41 9.31 5.83 18.32
C TYR A 41 8.55 6.57 19.41
N VAL A 42 8.99 7.79 19.74
CA VAL A 42 8.41 8.60 20.82
C VAL A 42 7.82 9.86 20.24
N TYR A 43 6.60 10.18 20.62
CA TYR A 43 5.88 11.38 20.19
C TYR A 43 5.02 11.95 21.30
N GLY A 44 4.69 13.24 21.20
CA GLY A 44 3.79 13.91 22.13
C GLY A 44 2.34 13.45 21.95
N GLY A 45 1.58 13.47 23.01
CA GLY A 45 0.17 13.12 22.93
C GLY A 45 -0.67 14.10 22.11
N GLU A 46 -0.18 15.31 21.85
CA GLU A 46 -0.77 16.26 20.91
C GLU A 46 -0.79 15.77 19.46
N ASP A 47 0.18 14.93 19.09
CA ASP A 47 0.29 14.31 17.76
C ASP A 47 -0.51 13.00 17.66
N ALA A 48 -1.12 12.56 18.76
CA ALA A 48 -1.95 11.37 18.77
C ALA A 48 -3.31 11.61 18.10
N ASP A 49 -3.94 10.56 17.63
CA ASP A 49 -5.27 10.60 17.05
C ASP A 49 -6.21 9.60 17.76
N PRO A 50 -7.18 10.06 18.57
CA PRO A 50 -7.42 11.46 18.96
C PRO A 50 -6.31 12.04 19.86
N PRO A 51 -6.11 13.38 19.90
CA PRO A 51 -5.10 14.03 20.73
C PRO A 51 -5.25 13.73 22.23
N GLN A 52 -4.15 13.41 22.91
CA GLN A 52 -4.08 13.03 24.32
C GLN A 52 -3.08 13.94 25.04
N PHE A 53 -3.47 15.15 25.35
CA PHE A 53 -2.61 16.14 25.98
C PHE A 53 -2.05 15.69 27.34
N GLY A 54 -0.80 16.05 27.63
CA GLY A 54 -0.11 15.68 28.86
C GLY A 54 0.50 14.28 28.85
N LYS A 55 0.31 13.50 27.78
CA LYS A 55 0.94 12.19 27.60
C LYS A 55 2.15 12.27 26.66
N VAL A 56 3.10 11.37 26.91
CA VAL A 56 4.18 11.05 25.97
C VAL A 56 4.00 9.61 25.56
N LEU A 57 3.75 9.38 24.28
CA LEU A 57 3.44 8.06 23.73
C LEU A 57 4.73 7.42 23.20
N ILE A 58 4.96 6.18 23.63
CA ILE A 58 6.13 5.39 23.26
C ILE A 58 5.67 4.19 22.47
N ALA A 59 5.76 4.26 21.14
CA ALA A 59 5.47 3.13 20.28
C ALA A 59 6.68 2.21 20.22
N LEU A 60 6.48 0.92 20.47
CA LEU A 60 7.50 -0.11 20.40
C LEU A 60 7.22 -1.06 19.25
N ASN A 61 8.22 -1.30 18.40
CA ASN A 61 8.15 -2.33 17.37
C ASN A 61 8.66 -3.66 17.96
N PRO A 62 7.77 -4.62 18.32
CA PRO A 62 8.21 -5.86 18.97
C PRO A 62 9.01 -6.73 18.00
N ASN A 63 9.88 -7.60 18.53
CA ASN A 63 10.65 -8.54 17.71
C ASN A 63 9.76 -9.58 17.01
N ILE A 64 8.63 -9.92 17.62
CA ILE A 64 7.67 -10.91 17.12
C ILE A 64 6.25 -10.35 17.30
N GLY A 65 5.45 -10.44 16.25
CA GLY A 65 4.06 -9.97 16.27
C GLY A 65 3.92 -8.44 16.20
N THR A 66 2.77 -7.96 16.63
CA THR A 66 2.38 -6.53 16.58
C THR A 66 1.98 -5.98 17.95
N VAL A 67 1.92 -6.83 18.96
CA VAL A 67 1.48 -6.46 20.32
C VAL A 67 2.64 -6.60 21.29
N VAL A 68 2.90 -5.55 22.04
CA VAL A 68 3.91 -5.53 23.08
C VAL A 68 3.37 -6.19 24.35
N PRO A 69 4.10 -7.12 24.99
CA PRO A 69 3.66 -7.74 26.24
C PRO A 69 3.33 -6.69 27.33
N SER A 70 2.19 -6.84 28.00
CA SER A 70 1.72 -5.89 29.02
C SER A 70 2.71 -5.70 30.16
N SER A 71 3.44 -6.76 30.56
CA SER A 71 4.50 -6.67 31.56
C SER A 71 5.65 -5.75 31.16
N LEU A 72 6.03 -5.79 29.87
CA LEU A 72 7.08 -4.92 29.36
C LEU A 72 6.60 -3.46 29.29
N LYS A 73 5.34 -3.22 28.82
CA LYS A 73 4.72 -1.89 28.82
C LYS A 73 4.76 -1.27 30.23
N THR A 74 4.22 -1.97 31.22
CA THR A 74 4.18 -1.49 32.61
C THR A 74 5.58 -1.24 33.19
N SER A 75 6.57 -2.10 32.90
CA SER A 75 7.93 -1.91 33.38
C SER A 75 8.59 -0.65 32.78
N ILE A 76 8.37 -0.39 31.51
CA ILE A 76 8.91 0.83 30.85
C ILE A 76 8.20 2.07 31.37
N GLU A 77 6.88 2.06 31.49
CA GLU A 77 6.08 3.18 32.00
C GLU A 77 6.53 3.57 33.43
N GLN A 78 6.65 2.60 34.33
CA GLN A 78 7.14 2.84 35.70
C GLN A 78 8.55 3.41 35.72
N TYR A 79 9.46 2.85 34.93
CA TYR A 79 10.84 3.33 34.84
C TYR A 79 10.92 4.78 34.35
N LEU A 80 10.11 5.14 33.35
CA LEU A 80 10.10 6.49 32.77
C LEU A 80 9.36 7.48 33.67
N GLN A 81 8.31 7.06 34.40
CA GLN A 81 7.54 7.92 35.30
C GLN A 81 8.41 8.52 36.42
N GLU A 82 9.43 7.79 36.88
CA GLU A 82 10.39 8.27 37.88
C GLU A 82 11.38 9.31 37.32
N ARG A 83 11.49 9.45 36.00
CA ARG A 83 12.52 10.23 35.29
C ARG A 83 11.96 11.34 34.42
N CYS A 84 10.67 11.35 34.20
CA CYS A 84 10.01 12.39 33.40
C CYS A 84 9.69 13.65 34.23
N SER A 85 9.39 14.74 33.54
CA SER A 85 8.97 16.00 34.18
C SER A 85 7.60 15.85 34.84
N VAL A 86 7.35 16.62 35.87
CA VAL A 86 6.03 16.71 36.53
C VAL A 86 5.00 17.18 35.51
N GLY A 87 3.92 16.39 35.34
CA GLY A 87 2.85 16.68 34.39
C GLY A 87 2.96 15.92 33.05
N SER A 88 4.04 15.19 32.79
CA SER A 88 4.14 14.29 31.67
C SER A 88 3.85 12.86 32.11
N ILE A 89 2.97 12.16 31.38
CA ILE A 89 2.58 10.77 31.66
C ILE A 89 3.09 9.91 30.51
N PRO A 90 4.14 9.09 30.71
CA PRO A 90 4.59 8.15 29.69
C PRO A 90 3.59 6.99 29.57
N GLU A 91 3.22 6.64 28.34
CA GLU A 91 2.35 5.53 28.01
C GLU A 91 2.94 4.75 26.85
N VAL A 92 3.08 3.44 27.01
CA VAL A 92 3.58 2.54 25.97
C VAL A 92 2.44 2.00 25.12
N VAL A 93 2.48 2.28 23.84
CA VAL A 93 1.45 1.90 22.85
C VAL A 93 1.97 0.85 21.87
N ASP A 94 1.05 0.06 21.34
CA ASP A 94 1.37 -0.83 20.24
C ASP A 94 1.55 -0.02 18.94
N PRO A 95 2.39 -0.48 18.01
CA PRO A 95 2.58 0.19 16.75
C PRO A 95 1.34 0.04 15.86
N ASP A 96 1.09 1.05 15.03
CA ASP A 96 0.05 1.01 14.01
C ASP A 96 0.50 0.14 12.82
N ALA A 97 0.14 -1.15 12.85
CA ALA A 97 0.57 -2.12 11.85
C ALA A 97 -0.16 -1.94 10.52
N THR A 98 0.62 -1.89 9.44
CA THR A 98 0.13 -1.92 8.06
C THR A 98 0.77 -3.09 7.34
N TYR A 99 -0.05 -4.00 6.80
CA TYR A 99 0.43 -5.20 6.13
C TYR A 99 0.62 -4.94 4.65
N PHE A 100 1.79 -5.30 4.16
CA PHE A 100 2.15 -5.22 2.76
C PHE A 100 1.79 -6.52 2.04
N ARG A 101 1.13 -6.40 0.91
CA ARG A 101 0.83 -7.45 -0.05
C ARG A 101 1.14 -6.97 -1.43
N TYR A 102 1.23 -7.87 -2.37
CA TYR A 102 1.51 -7.54 -3.76
C TYR A 102 0.91 -8.53 -4.74
N SER A 103 0.70 -8.04 -5.96
CA SER A 103 0.49 -8.86 -7.15
C SER A 103 1.64 -8.57 -8.12
N ALA A 104 2.43 -9.59 -8.43
CA ALA A 104 3.56 -9.46 -9.34
C ALA A 104 3.25 -10.12 -10.68
N SER A 105 3.41 -9.38 -11.77
CA SER A 105 3.39 -9.89 -13.14
C SER A 105 4.84 -10.01 -13.64
N VAL A 106 5.24 -11.20 -14.03
CA VAL A 106 6.63 -11.52 -14.37
C VAL A 106 6.70 -12.17 -15.74
N ILE A 107 7.62 -11.69 -16.56
CA ILE A 107 7.99 -12.29 -17.83
C ILE A 107 9.39 -12.89 -17.69
N TYR A 108 9.54 -14.16 -17.95
CA TYR A 108 10.81 -14.87 -17.83
C TYR A 108 11.18 -15.63 -19.11
N ASN A 109 12.48 -15.87 -19.31
CA ASN A 109 13.00 -16.63 -20.45
C ASN A 109 13.27 -18.08 -20.01
N ASP A 110 12.49 -19.01 -20.53
CA ASP A 110 12.59 -20.44 -20.25
C ASP A 110 13.86 -21.09 -20.80
N ASN A 111 14.53 -20.46 -21.78
CA ASN A 111 15.82 -20.93 -22.29
C ASN A 111 17.01 -20.64 -21.35
N LEU A 112 16.83 -19.76 -20.38
CA LEU A 112 17.87 -19.39 -19.41
C LEU A 112 17.76 -20.15 -18.08
N THR A 113 16.74 -20.98 -17.93
CA THR A 113 16.51 -21.72 -16.69
C THR A 113 16.02 -23.14 -16.96
N VAL A 114 16.36 -24.05 -16.06
CA VAL A 114 15.81 -25.42 -16.02
C VAL A 114 14.78 -25.58 -14.89
N LEU A 115 14.47 -24.48 -14.19
CA LEU A 115 13.54 -24.47 -13.08
C LEU A 115 12.10 -24.45 -13.60
N ASP A 116 11.22 -25.13 -12.87
CA ASP A 116 9.79 -25.05 -13.13
C ASP A 116 9.18 -23.73 -12.62
N SER A 117 8.03 -23.36 -13.15
CA SER A 117 7.36 -22.11 -12.84
C SER A 117 7.02 -21.95 -11.35
N ALA A 118 6.71 -23.05 -10.65
CA ALA A 118 6.43 -23.02 -9.22
C ALA A 118 7.68 -22.65 -8.40
N THR A 119 8.84 -23.21 -8.77
CA THR A 119 10.12 -22.88 -8.14
C THR A 119 10.51 -21.42 -8.41
N ILE A 120 10.38 -20.93 -9.64
CA ILE A 120 10.65 -19.53 -10.00
C ILE A 120 9.74 -18.61 -9.17
N SER A 121 8.44 -18.90 -9.08
CA SER A 121 7.50 -18.14 -8.25
C SER A 121 7.94 -18.09 -6.78
N THR A 122 8.42 -19.20 -6.23
CA THR A 122 8.89 -19.28 -4.85
C THR A 122 10.16 -18.45 -4.62
N LEU A 123 11.10 -18.49 -5.57
CA LEU A 123 12.34 -17.69 -5.52
C LEU A 123 12.02 -16.18 -5.58
N ILE A 124 11.10 -15.77 -6.47
CA ILE A 124 10.65 -14.37 -6.56
C ILE A 124 10.05 -13.92 -5.23
N LYS A 125 9.13 -14.70 -4.65
CA LYS A 125 8.53 -14.40 -3.35
C LYS A 125 9.60 -14.29 -2.25
N SER A 126 10.59 -15.19 -2.25
CA SER A 126 11.69 -15.16 -1.29
C SER A 126 12.54 -13.90 -1.41
N GLU A 127 12.89 -13.46 -2.63
CA GLU A 127 13.67 -12.23 -2.83
C GLU A 127 12.87 -10.96 -2.47
N ILE A 128 11.57 -10.92 -2.78
CA ILE A 128 10.70 -9.83 -2.37
C ILE A 128 10.63 -9.75 -0.83
N SER A 129 10.40 -10.86 -0.16
CA SER A 129 10.41 -10.98 1.30
C SER A 129 11.71 -10.51 1.92
N LYS A 130 12.82 -10.97 1.39
CA LYS A 130 14.16 -10.59 1.86
C LYS A 130 14.42 -9.10 1.71
N PHE A 131 14.10 -8.53 0.53
CA PHE A 131 14.22 -7.10 0.29
C PHE A 131 13.35 -6.29 1.25
N PHE A 132 12.09 -6.69 1.40
CA PHE A 132 11.13 -6.02 2.28
C PHE A 132 11.63 -6.01 3.73
N ARG A 133 12.01 -7.17 4.28
CA ARG A 133 12.50 -7.27 5.66
C ARG A 133 13.76 -6.45 5.93
N ASN A 134 14.65 -6.34 4.95
CA ASN A 134 15.87 -5.55 5.09
C ASN A 134 15.60 -4.03 5.14
N ASN A 135 14.48 -3.57 4.60
CA ASN A 135 14.15 -2.15 4.47
C ASN A 135 13.02 -1.67 5.41
N THR A 136 12.37 -2.59 6.16
CA THR A 136 11.21 -2.26 7.02
C THR A 136 11.41 -2.60 8.49
N THR A 137 12.65 -2.62 8.96
CA THR A 137 12.98 -2.97 10.35
C THR A 137 12.55 -1.91 11.36
N ASP A 138 12.48 -0.66 10.95
CA ASP A 138 12.33 0.49 11.84
C ASP A 138 11.07 1.31 11.57
N PHE A 139 10.68 2.13 12.53
CA PHE A 139 9.74 3.22 12.29
C PHE A 139 10.29 4.19 11.25
N ASN A 140 9.39 4.89 10.56
CA ASN A 140 9.74 5.81 9.47
C ASN A 140 10.57 5.18 8.34
N SER A 141 10.48 3.87 8.18
CA SER A 141 11.09 3.16 7.07
C SER A 141 10.36 3.42 5.75
N PHE A 142 11.04 3.23 4.64
CA PHE A 142 10.42 3.30 3.33
C PHE A 142 10.88 2.15 2.43
N VAL A 143 9.99 1.75 1.54
CA VAL A 143 10.25 0.73 0.53
C VAL A 143 10.01 1.33 -0.85
N SER A 144 11.02 1.30 -1.69
CA SER A 144 10.89 1.62 -3.11
C SER A 144 10.51 0.37 -3.88
N ILE A 145 9.36 0.38 -4.51
CA ILE A 145 8.90 -0.76 -5.33
C ILE A 145 9.84 -0.98 -6.52
N THR A 146 10.31 0.11 -7.13
CA THR A 146 11.26 0.02 -8.25
C THR A 146 12.61 -0.60 -7.83
N GLU A 147 13.09 -0.33 -6.61
CA GLU A 147 14.30 -0.97 -6.10
C GLU A 147 14.06 -2.44 -5.75
N MET A 148 12.87 -2.77 -5.26
CA MET A 148 12.44 -4.15 -5.03
C MET A 148 12.39 -4.94 -6.34
N GLU A 149 11.78 -4.40 -7.40
CA GLU A 149 11.76 -4.99 -8.74
C GLU A 149 13.18 -5.19 -9.27
N ARG A 150 14.05 -4.19 -9.12
CA ARG A 150 15.47 -4.29 -9.51
C ARG A 150 16.23 -5.36 -8.71
N SER A 151 15.94 -5.50 -7.42
CA SER A 151 16.56 -6.55 -6.59
C SER A 151 16.23 -7.94 -7.12
N VAL A 152 14.95 -8.17 -7.48
CA VAL A 152 14.51 -9.44 -8.08
C VAL A 152 15.19 -9.69 -9.43
N LEU A 153 15.24 -8.69 -10.32
CA LEU A 153 15.91 -8.81 -11.63
C LEU A 153 17.41 -9.10 -11.50
N ASN A 154 18.07 -8.54 -10.49
CA ASN A 154 19.50 -8.80 -10.24
C ASN A 154 19.74 -10.19 -9.65
N ALA A 155 18.81 -10.69 -8.83
CA ALA A 155 18.93 -12.01 -8.18
C ALA A 155 18.60 -13.18 -9.14
N LEU A 156 17.69 -12.93 -10.09
CA LEU A 156 17.13 -13.95 -10.99
C LEU A 156 17.32 -13.51 -12.46
N PRO A 157 18.46 -13.83 -13.08
CA PRO A 157 18.78 -13.36 -14.43
C PRO A 157 17.88 -13.92 -15.54
N GLU A 158 17.13 -14.99 -15.25
CA GLU A 158 16.12 -15.55 -16.15
C GLU A 158 14.87 -14.66 -16.28
N ILE A 159 14.66 -13.69 -15.38
CA ILE A 159 13.53 -12.78 -15.42
C ILE A 159 13.87 -11.62 -16.35
N SER A 160 13.05 -11.44 -17.39
CA SER A 160 13.18 -10.33 -18.34
C SER A 160 12.50 -9.05 -17.85
N THR A 161 11.35 -9.20 -17.18
CA THR A 161 10.55 -8.07 -16.69
C THR A 161 9.75 -8.49 -15.48
N ILE A 162 9.64 -7.59 -14.50
CA ILE A 162 8.76 -7.74 -13.36
C ILE A 162 8.03 -6.42 -13.12
N GLN A 163 6.75 -6.50 -12.79
CA GLN A 163 5.92 -5.40 -12.34
C GLN A 163 5.23 -5.81 -11.05
N ILE A 164 5.40 -5.01 -10.00
CA ILE A 164 4.81 -5.25 -8.69
C ILE A 164 3.73 -4.20 -8.42
N LEU A 165 2.50 -4.65 -8.17
CA LEU A 165 1.40 -3.82 -7.72
C LEU A 165 1.23 -3.98 -6.20
N PRO A 166 1.58 -2.97 -5.41
CA PRO A 166 1.46 -3.03 -3.96
C PRO A 166 0.02 -2.83 -3.50
N THR A 167 -0.35 -3.58 -2.48
CA THR A 167 -1.61 -3.45 -1.75
C THR A 167 -1.31 -3.36 -0.28
N LEU A 168 -1.85 -2.37 0.40
CA LEU A 168 -1.76 -2.24 1.85
C LEU A 168 -3.02 -2.79 2.50
N GLU A 169 -2.86 -3.44 3.65
CA GLU A 169 -3.97 -3.95 4.46
C GLU A 169 -3.85 -3.42 5.87
N LYS A 170 -4.97 -2.94 6.39
CA LYS A 170 -5.17 -2.59 7.80
C LYS A 170 -6.17 -3.55 8.41
N ARG A 171 -5.99 -3.86 9.69
CA ARG A 171 -6.85 -4.78 10.44
C ARG A 171 -7.36 -4.10 11.69
N PHE A 172 -8.64 -4.29 11.99
CA PHE A 172 -9.23 -3.83 13.24
C PHE A 172 -10.29 -4.82 13.74
N ILE A 173 -10.46 -4.86 15.06
CA ILE A 173 -11.50 -5.69 15.71
C ILE A 173 -12.70 -4.79 15.94
N PRO A 174 -13.87 -5.08 15.33
CA PRO A 174 -15.07 -4.28 15.51
C PRO A 174 -15.71 -4.50 16.87
N ASP A 175 -16.40 -3.48 17.37
CA ASP A 175 -17.29 -3.62 18.53
C ASP A 175 -18.61 -4.27 18.08
N THR A 176 -18.81 -5.53 18.43
CA THR A 176 -20.01 -6.28 18.06
C THR A 176 -21.21 -6.01 18.98
N THR A 177 -21.03 -5.27 20.08
CA THR A 177 -22.06 -5.00 21.07
C THR A 177 -22.94 -3.81 20.69
N ARG A 178 -22.37 -2.84 20.01
CA ARG A 178 -23.05 -1.59 19.63
C ARG A 178 -22.76 -1.20 18.17
N ALA A 179 -23.58 -0.32 17.63
CA ALA A 179 -23.30 0.34 16.37
C ALA A 179 -22.21 1.41 16.60
N SER A 180 -21.18 1.40 15.77
CA SER A 180 -20.04 2.33 15.86
C SER A 180 -19.59 2.73 14.46
N ASP A 181 -18.97 3.89 14.37
CA ASP A 181 -18.21 4.36 13.22
C ASP A 181 -16.75 3.92 13.36
N TYR A 182 -16.06 3.79 12.22
CA TYR A 182 -14.64 3.42 12.20
C TYR A 182 -13.91 4.27 11.17
N THR A 183 -12.79 4.84 11.58
CA THR A 183 -11.91 5.58 10.69
C THR A 183 -10.54 4.91 10.63
N ILE A 184 -10.15 4.49 9.44
CA ILE A 184 -8.90 3.80 9.18
C ILE A 184 -8.01 4.70 8.33
N LYS A 185 -6.77 4.93 8.78
CA LYS A 185 -5.80 5.81 8.12
C LYS A 185 -4.64 4.99 7.59
N PHE A 186 -4.49 4.92 6.26
CA PHE A 186 -3.34 4.28 5.62
C PHE A 186 -2.08 5.14 5.66
N LYS A 187 -2.22 6.45 5.98
CA LYS A 187 -1.13 7.43 6.04
C LYS A 187 -0.35 7.57 4.73
N THR A 188 -0.92 7.10 3.64
CA THR A 188 -0.42 7.21 2.27
C THR A 188 -1.60 7.40 1.33
N ASN A 189 -1.36 7.99 0.15
CA ASN A 189 -2.41 8.12 -0.86
C ASN A 189 -2.80 6.75 -1.43
N ILE A 190 -4.08 6.59 -1.71
CA ILE A 190 -4.67 5.41 -2.36
C ILE A 190 -4.72 5.67 -3.86
N PHE A 191 -4.55 4.63 -4.65
CA PHE A 191 -4.57 4.73 -6.11
C PHE A 191 -5.92 5.25 -6.61
N HIS A 192 -5.90 6.38 -7.32
CA HIS A 192 -7.09 7.03 -7.87
C HIS A 192 -6.77 7.62 -9.24
N PRO A 193 -6.91 6.83 -10.32
CA PRO A 193 -6.55 7.27 -11.67
C PRO A 193 -7.54 8.29 -12.24
N HIS A 194 -8.83 8.15 -11.96
CA HIS A 194 -9.92 9.03 -12.40
C HIS A 194 -11.20 8.70 -11.65
N ASP A 195 -12.17 9.58 -11.66
CA ASP A 195 -13.50 9.36 -11.08
C ASP A 195 -14.21 8.19 -11.76
N GLY A 196 -14.88 7.36 -10.97
CA GLY A 196 -15.59 6.17 -11.44
C GLY A 196 -14.68 5.00 -11.87
N HIS A 197 -13.43 4.96 -11.39
CA HIS A 197 -12.55 3.81 -11.60
C HIS A 197 -13.10 2.54 -10.91
N GLN A 198 -12.56 1.38 -11.27
CA GLN A 198 -12.87 0.15 -10.57
C GLN A 198 -12.43 0.22 -9.11
N SER A 199 -13.12 -0.53 -8.23
CA SER A 199 -12.82 -0.56 -6.81
C SER A 199 -11.34 -0.85 -6.53
N VAL A 200 -10.72 0.02 -5.75
CA VAL A 200 -9.34 -0.08 -5.25
C VAL A 200 -9.29 -0.37 -3.76
N ILE A 201 -10.45 -0.31 -3.09
CA ILE A 201 -10.61 -0.69 -1.70
C ILE A 201 -11.53 -1.90 -1.61
N SER A 202 -11.15 -2.86 -0.79
CA SER A 202 -11.96 -4.04 -0.51
C SER A 202 -11.76 -4.51 0.92
N THR A 203 -12.80 -5.15 1.50
CA THR A 203 -12.70 -5.82 2.79
C THR A 203 -12.80 -7.34 2.63
N ASN A 204 -12.48 -8.09 3.71
CA ASN A 204 -12.96 -9.45 3.86
C ASN A 204 -14.47 -9.46 4.11
N GLU A 205 -15.09 -10.62 4.07
CA GLU A 205 -16.51 -10.79 4.41
C GLU A 205 -16.73 -10.60 5.91
N PHE A 206 -17.78 -9.86 6.26
CA PHE A 206 -18.25 -9.71 7.63
C PHE A 206 -19.77 -9.53 7.65
N LYS A 207 -20.37 -9.63 8.84
CA LYS A 207 -21.81 -9.56 9.00
C LYS A 207 -22.26 -8.26 9.63
N VAL A 208 -23.29 -7.67 9.06
CA VAL A 208 -23.93 -6.45 9.55
C VAL A 208 -25.43 -6.66 9.72
N LEU A 209 -26.06 -5.91 10.62
CA LEU A 209 -27.51 -5.85 10.69
C LEU A 209 -28.04 -4.80 9.72
N ASP A 210 -29.02 -5.20 8.89
CA ASP A 210 -29.75 -4.25 8.05
C ASP A 210 -30.81 -3.45 8.86
N ALA A 211 -31.47 -2.50 8.20
CA ALA A 211 -32.50 -1.66 8.83
C ALA A 211 -33.68 -2.46 9.41
N ASN A 212 -33.84 -3.72 8.99
CA ASN A 212 -34.87 -4.63 9.48
C ASN A 212 -34.36 -5.60 10.56
N ASN A 213 -33.14 -5.36 11.09
CA ASN A 213 -32.44 -6.27 12.01
C ASN A 213 -32.17 -7.67 11.42
N VAL A 214 -32.07 -7.80 10.10
CA VAL A 214 -31.66 -9.03 9.44
C VAL A 214 -30.15 -9.02 9.25
N GLU A 215 -29.50 -10.12 9.61
CA GLU A 215 -28.06 -10.28 9.45
C GLU A 215 -27.71 -10.52 7.97
N ARG A 216 -26.82 -9.69 7.43
CA ARG A 216 -26.32 -9.75 6.05
C ARG A 216 -24.83 -9.99 6.04
N THR A 217 -24.37 -10.90 5.19
CA THR A 217 -22.93 -11.09 4.95
C THR A 217 -22.50 -10.21 3.80
N VAL A 218 -21.62 -9.26 4.08
CA VAL A 218 -21.23 -8.24 3.11
C VAL A 218 -19.70 -8.15 2.96
N THR A 219 -19.27 -7.71 1.78
CA THR A 219 -17.95 -7.14 1.53
C THR A 219 -18.11 -5.67 1.22
N VAL A 220 -17.20 -4.84 1.68
CA VAL A 220 -17.24 -3.40 1.38
C VAL A 220 -16.23 -3.09 0.29
N ARG A 221 -16.66 -2.30 -0.70
CA ARG A 221 -15.83 -1.82 -1.82
C ARG A 221 -16.12 -0.34 -2.07
N ASP A 222 -15.17 0.37 -2.62
CA ASP A 222 -15.40 1.73 -3.11
C ASP A 222 -16.00 1.72 -4.53
N ASN A 223 -16.68 2.82 -4.87
CA ASN A 223 -17.30 3.01 -6.19
C ASN A 223 -16.45 3.88 -7.16
N GLY A 224 -15.21 4.18 -6.79
CA GLY A 224 -14.33 5.08 -7.55
C GLY A 224 -14.64 6.57 -7.45
N ASN A 225 -15.69 6.96 -6.70
CA ASN A 225 -16.10 8.35 -6.48
C ASN A 225 -16.03 8.74 -4.99
N GLY A 226 -15.26 8.00 -4.20
CA GLY A 226 -15.09 8.30 -2.78
C GLY A 226 -16.18 7.76 -1.86
N VAL A 227 -17.11 6.93 -2.34
CA VAL A 227 -18.18 6.33 -1.54
C VAL A 227 -17.93 4.84 -1.37
N LEU A 228 -18.07 4.34 -0.15
CA LEU A 228 -18.05 2.92 0.15
C LEU A 228 -19.44 2.31 -0.03
N GLN A 229 -19.49 1.11 -0.60
CA GLN A 229 -20.71 0.33 -0.79
C GLN A 229 -20.56 -1.03 -0.15
N ALA A 230 -21.60 -1.51 0.53
CA ALA A 230 -21.65 -2.87 1.05
C ALA A 230 -22.39 -3.77 0.07
N ILE A 231 -21.74 -4.83 -0.34
CA ILE A 231 -22.17 -5.76 -1.38
C ILE A 231 -22.32 -7.14 -0.75
N GLU A 232 -23.46 -7.76 -0.96
CA GLU A 232 -23.73 -9.15 -0.60
C GLU A 232 -23.59 -10.02 -1.85
N ASN A 233 -22.92 -11.16 -1.73
CA ASN A 233 -22.80 -12.13 -2.80
C ASN A 233 -23.62 -13.39 -2.45
N ILE A 234 -24.72 -13.60 -3.17
CA ILE A 234 -25.55 -14.79 -3.03
C ILE A 234 -25.40 -15.65 -4.28
N SER A 235 -24.74 -16.79 -4.14
CA SER A 235 -24.57 -17.76 -5.23
C SER A 235 -23.93 -17.17 -6.51
N GLY A 236 -22.99 -16.25 -6.34
CA GLY A 236 -22.29 -15.58 -7.45
C GLY A 236 -22.98 -14.32 -8.00
N ILE A 237 -24.14 -13.96 -7.44
CA ILE A 237 -24.84 -12.71 -7.81
C ILE A 237 -24.51 -11.66 -6.76
N GLU A 238 -23.84 -10.60 -7.19
CA GLU A 238 -23.52 -9.45 -6.33
C GLU A 238 -24.70 -8.47 -6.27
N THR A 239 -25.13 -8.15 -5.06
CA THR A 239 -26.23 -7.20 -4.83
C THR A 239 -25.75 -6.13 -3.84
N THR A 240 -25.93 -4.85 -4.17
CA THR A 240 -25.62 -3.75 -3.27
C THR A 240 -26.68 -3.67 -2.17
N VAL A 241 -26.29 -3.98 -0.94
CA VAL A 241 -27.14 -3.88 0.25
C VAL A 241 -27.21 -2.44 0.74
N TYR A 242 -26.04 -1.78 0.79
CA TYR A 242 -25.92 -0.38 1.14
C TYR A 242 -25.15 0.37 0.06
N SER A 243 -25.78 1.36 -0.56
CA SER A 243 -25.15 2.23 -1.56
C SER A 243 -24.23 3.29 -0.94
N ASN A 244 -24.40 3.57 0.35
CA ASN A 244 -23.54 4.43 1.14
C ASN A 244 -23.25 3.73 2.47
N PHE A 245 -22.06 3.19 2.62
CA PHE A 245 -21.56 2.54 3.83
C PHE A 245 -20.44 3.35 4.49
N GLY A 246 -20.05 4.44 3.86
CA GLY A 246 -18.98 5.31 4.31
C GLY A 246 -18.28 6.03 3.16
N SER A 247 -17.15 6.62 3.45
CA SER A 247 -16.42 7.46 2.50
C SER A 247 -14.93 7.13 2.45
N VAL A 248 -14.32 7.50 1.33
CA VAL A 248 -12.87 7.37 1.08
C VAL A 248 -12.30 8.69 0.64
N ASN A 249 -11.21 9.09 1.26
CA ASN A 249 -10.36 10.17 0.76
C ASN A 249 -9.07 9.55 0.18
N TYR A 250 -9.00 9.45 -1.14
CA TYR A 250 -7.87 8.83 -1.84
C TYR A 250 -6.55 9.58 -1.64
N ASN A 251 -6.60 10.91 -1.49
CA ASN A 251 -5.40 11.74 -1.34
C ASN A 251 -4.75 11.59 0.03
N THR A 252 -5.55 11.44 1.09
CA THR A 252 -5.05 11.30 2.46
C THR A 252 -4.95 9.86 2.91
N GLY A 253 -5.56 8.92 2.16
CA GLY A 253 -5.62 7.51 2.52
C GLY A 253 -6.53 7.22 3.71
N VAL A 254 -7.55 8.06 3.92
CA VAL A 254 -8.52 7.89 5.01
C VAL A 254 -9.75 7.17 4.49
N VAL A 255 -10.12 6.09 5.17
CA VAL A 255 -11.31 5.28 4.91
C VAL A 255 -12.19 5.35 6.15
N SER A 256 -13.39 5.90 6.01
CA SER A 256 -14.35 6.07 7.12
C SER A 256 -15.60 5.25 6.85
N PHE A 257 -15.95 4.40 7.79
CA PHE A 257 -17.23 3.69 7.82
C PHE A 257 -18.23 4.53 8.62
N ASP A 258 -19.45 4.63 8.14
CA ASP A 258 -20.55 5.22 8.89
C ASP A 258 -20.95 4.32 10.07
N ILE A 259 -21.92 4.76 10.87
CA ILE A 259 -22.37 4.04 12.06
C ILE A 259 -23.17 2.80 11.65
N PHE A 260 -22.58 1.62 11.78
CA PHE A 260 -23.22 0.33 11.53
C PHE A 260 -23.01 -0.64 12.70
N LYS A 261 -23.96 -1.54 12.89
CA LYS A 261 -23.81 -2.63 13.84
C LYS A 261 -23.23 -3.85 13.13
N ILE A 262 -21.97 -4.11 13.41
CA ILE A 262 -21.25 -5.32 12.96
C ILE A 262 -21.53 -6.42 13.98
N THR A 263 -21.95 -7.60 13.52
CA THR A 263 -22.32 -8.71 14.42
C THR A 263 -21.20 -9.74 14.52
N THR A 264 -20.63 -10.13 13.42
CA THR A 264 -19.47 -11.04 13.38
C THR A 264 -18.69 -10.86 12.07
N GLY A 265 -17.47 -11.37 12.00
CA GLY A 265 -16.70 -11.53 10.77
C GLY A 265 -16.46 -13.02 10.47
N SER A 266 -16.04 -13.35 9.26
CA SER A 266 -15.49 -14.67 8.94
C SER A 266 -14.21 -14.94 9.74
N GLU A 267 -13.52 -13.87 10.10
CA GLU A 267 -12.38 -13.80 10.99
C GLU A 267 -12.73 -12.79 12.11
N ASN A 268 -12.04 -12.85 13.24
CA ASN A 268 -12.31 -11.94 14.37
C ASN A 268 -12.00 -10.48 14.05
N ASP A 269 -11.26 -10.23 12.97
CA ASP A 269 -10.86 -8.90 12.52
C ASP A 269 -11.41 -8.57 11.14
N ILE A 270 -11.70 -7.29 10.93
CA ILE A 270 -12.01 -6.75 9.61
C ILE A 270 -10.71 -6.29 8.97
N LYS A 271 -10.44 -6.81 7.77
CA LYS A 271 -9.26 -6.51 6.97
C LYS A 271 -9.67 -5.59 5.83
N ILE A 272 -9.12 -4.38 5.82
CA ILE A 272 -9.33 -3.42 4.75
C ILE A 272 -8.10 -3.36 3.90
N ARG A 273 -8.26 -3.58 2.60
CA ARG A 273 -7.21 -3.55 1.59
C ARG A 273 -7.36 -2.32 0.72
N ALA A 274 -6.26 -1.67 0.44
CA ALA A 274 -6.21 -0.53 -0.46
C ALA A 274 -5.05 -0.71 -1.46
N VAL A 275 -5.35 -0.57 -2.74
CA VAL A 275 -4.33 -0.50 -3.78
C VAL A 275 -3.66 0.88 -3.69
N VAL A 276 -2.35 0.92 -3.68
CA VAL A 276 -1.57 2.16 -3.58
C VAL A 276 -0.75 2.39 -4.84
N PRO A 277 -0.35 3.64 -5.14
CA PRO A 277 0.53 3.90 -6.27
C PRO A 277 1.85 3.12 -6.17
N SER A 278 2.29 2.54 -7.27
CA SER A 278 3.42 1.60 -7.32
C SER A 278 4.81 2.26 -7.28
N THR A 279 5.00 3.34 -6.52
CA THR A 279 6.28 4.03 -6.50
C THR A 279 7.04 3.86 -5.20
N ARG A 280 6.43 4.24 -4.09
CA ARG A 280 7.10 4.30 -2.79
C ARG A 280 6.11 4.09 -1.66
N LEU A 281 6.42 3.14 -0.78
CA LEU A 281 5.69 2.92 0.46
C LEU A 281 6.51 3.47 1.61
N SER A 282 5.88 4.17 2.53
CA SER A 282 6.55 4.65 3.74
C SER A 282 5.68 4.40 4.97
N SER A 283 6.30 3.94 6.03
CA SER A 283 5.72 4.06 7.36
C SER A 283 5.95 5.48 7.87
N ARG A 284 4.98 6.08 8.50
CA ARG A 284 5.08 7.43 9.09
C ARG A 284 4.66 7.36 10.54
N GLU A 285 5.29 8.20 11.36
CA GLU A 285 4.96 8.30 12.78
C GLU A 285 5.10 6.93 13.48
N ASN A 286 4.08 6.53 14.25
CA ASN A 286 4.00 5.25 14.95
C ASN A 286 3.60 4.06 14.07
N SER A 287 3.57 4.21 12.75
CA SER A 287 3.21 3.14 11.82
C SER A 287 4.40 2.25 11.49
N ILE A 288 4.18 0.96 11.36
CA ILE A 288 5.15 -0.01 10.87
C ILE A 288 4.60 -0.75 9.65
N LEU A 289 5.49 -1.06 8.70
CA LEU A 289 5.16 -1.90 7.56
C LEU A 289 5.57 -3.35 7.87
N LEU A 290 4.63 -4.27 7.71
CA LEU A 290 4.84 -5.69 7.93
C LEU A 290 4.51 -6.45 6.65
N GLU A 291 5.27 -7.51 6.39
CA GLU A 291 4.89 -8.48 5.38
C GLU A 291 3.77 -9.37 5.93
N ASP A 292 2.71 -9.59 5.16
CA ASP A 292 1.68 -10.55 5.54
C ASP A 292 2.17 -11.98 5.29
N THR A 293 2.66 -12.62 6.34
CA THR A 293 3.17 -14.00 6.31
C THR A 293 2.11 -15.05 6.64
N ASP A 294 0.97 -14.63 7.19
CA ASP A 294 -0.06 -15.55 7.69
C ASP A 294 -0.81 -16.26 6.54
N ASP A 295 -0.75 -15.69 5.34
CA ASP A 295 -1.41 -16.25 4.18
C ASP A 295 -0.56 -16.07 2.92
N THR A 296 0.27 -17.06 2.65
CA THR A 296 1.15 -17.10 1.47
C THR A 296 0.39 -17.08 0.13
N THR A 297 -0.91 -17.34 0.15
CA THR A 297 -1.77 -17.31 -1.05
C THR A 297 -2.18 -15.91 -1.45
N ARG A 298 -2.04 -14.93 -0.55
CA ARG A 298 -2.56 -13.57 -0.74
C ARG A 298 -1.64 -12.65 -1.52
N SER A 299 -0.33 -12.93 -1.55
CA SER A 299 0.59 -12.32 -2.51
C SER A 299 0.76 -13.24 -3.70
N SER A 300 0.43 -12.76 -4.89
CA SER A 300 0.40 -13.55 -6.11
C SER A 300 1.56 -13.21 -7.03
N VAL A 301 2.09 -14.24 -7.70
CA VAL A 301 3.07 -14.08 -8.77
C VAL A 301 2.50 -14.76 -10.02
N SER A 302 2.24 -13.99 -11.06
CA SER A 302 1.81 -14.47 -12.36
C SER A 302 3.01 -14.52 -13.29
N LEU A 303 3.31 -15.70 -13.83
CA LEU A 303 4.44 -15.96 -14.69
C LEU A 303 4.00 -16.09 -16.15
N GLN A 304 4.71 -15.43 -17.05
CA GLN A 304 4.54 -15.55 -18.50
C GLN A 304 5.91 -15.82 -19.13
N ILE A 305 5.93 -16.72 -20.13
CA ILE A 305 7.15 -17.01 -20.89
C ILE A 305 7.39 -15.88 -21.88
N ASP A 306 8.65 -15.44 -21.97
CA ASP A 306 9.09 -14.48 -22.95
C ASP A 306 9.25 -15.15 -24.32
N ASN A 307 8.21 -15.03 -25.14
CA ASN A 307 8.19 -15.57 -26.51
C ASN A 307 8.90 -14.65 -27.52
N ARG A 308 9.53 -13.57 -27.07
CA ARG A 308 10.29 -12.70 -27.98
C ARG A 308 11.55 -13.42 -28.46
N PRO A 309 11.86 -13.37 -29.77
CA PRO A 309 13.09 -13.94 -30.26
C PRO A 309 14.28 -13.27 -29.57
N ASP A 310 15.18 -14.09 -29.05
CA ASP A 310 16.38 -13.59 -28.35
C ASP A 310 17.16 -12.65 -29.28
N ARG A 311 17.24 -11.38 -28.92
CA ARG A 311 18.01 -10.38 -29.68
C ARG A 311 19.53 -10.57 -29.55
N ARG A 312 20.00 -11.56 -28.82
CA ARG A 312 21.41 -11.96 -28.75
C ARG A 312 21.82 -12.96 -29.84
N VAL A 313 21.09 -12.92 -30.94
CA VAL A 313 21.59 -13.54 -32.16
C VAL A 313 22.81 -12.73 -32.59
N THR A 314 23.99 -13.29 -32.44
CA THR A 314 25.23 -12.71 -32.97
C THR A 314 25.06 -12.43 -34.47
N ASP A 315 25.72 -11.41 -35.00
CA ASP A 315 25.63 -10.99 -36.41
C ASP A 315 25.77 -12.14 -37.42
N GLU A 316 26.39 -13.25 -37.03
CA GLU A 316 26.54 -14.47 -37.86
C GLU A 316 25.23 -15.23 -38.08
N THR A 317 24.25 -15.18 -37.13
CA THR A 317 22.95 -15.84 -37.30
C THR A 317 21.92 -14.95 -38.02
N LEU A 318 22.12 -13.65 -38.03
CA LEU A 318 21.34 -12.73 -38.85
C LEU A 318 21.60 -12.90 -40.35
N ALA A 319 22.79 -13.32 -40.72
CA ALA A 319 23.17 -13.60 -42.12
C ALA A 319 22.57 -14.92 -42.65
N ALA A 320 22.21 -15.86 -41.77
CA ALA A 320 21.66 -17.17 -42.18
C ALA A 320 20.13 -17.19 -42.31
N ASN A 321 19.42 -16.25 -41.70
CA ASN A 321 17.96 -16.11 -41.81
C ASN A 321 17.56 -15.09 -42.87
N THR A 322 17.87 -15.41 -44.10
CA THR A 322 17.25 -14.74 -45.27
C THR A 322 15.74 -14.95 -45.18
N PHE A 323 15.01 -13.85 -45.11
CA PHE A 323 13.58 -13.71 -45.18
C PHE A 323 12.92 -14.83 -46.00
N ILE A 324 12.27 -15.78 -45.33
CA ILE A 324 11.16 -16.53 -45.92
C ILE A 324 9.94 -16.20 -45.06
N GLY A 325 9.20 -15.24 -45.59
CA GLY A 325 7.90 -14.88 -45.02
C GLY A 325 6.90 -15.99 -45.22
N THR A 326 6.34 -16.47 -44.14
CA THR A 326 4.93 -16.85 -44.08
C THR A 326 4.52 -16.80 -42.62
N SER A 327 3.82 -15.76 -42.29
CA SER A 327 3.18 -15.53 -41.02
C SER A 327 1.97 -16.44 -40.87
N SER A 328 1.96 -17.28 -39.87
CA SER A 328 0.72 -17.70 -39.24
C SER A 328 0.76 -17.24 -37.79
N ILE A 329 0.13 -16.13 -37.53
CA ILE A 329 -0.12 -15.63 -36.18
C ILE A 329 -1.27 -16.46 -35.61
N SER A 330 -0.98 -17.42 -34.75
CA SER A 330 -2.00 -17.99 -33.87
C SER A 330 -2.18 -17.03 -32.69
N SER A 331 -3.31 -16.36 -32.67
CA SER A 331 -3.75 -15.51 -31.59
C SER A 331 -4.09 -16.33 -30.37
N SER A 332 -3.17 -16.45 -29.40
CA SER A 332 -3.54 -16.77 -28.04
C SER A 332 -3.92 -15.46 -27.34
N SER A 333 -5.15 -15.39 -26.87
CA SER A 333 -5.74 -14.23 -26.24
C SER A 333 -4.98 -13.85 -24.96
N VAL A 334 -4.16 -12.82 -25.07
CA VAL A 334 -3.68 -12.07 -23.90
C VAL A 334 -4.83 -11.18 -23.47
N ALA A 335 -5.29 -11.31 -22.24
CA ALA A 335 -6.16 -10.33 -21.62
C ALA A 335 -5.37 -9.05 -21.41
N VAL A 336 -5.29 -8.24 -22.46
CA VAL A 336 -4.77 -6.88 -22.38
C VAL A 336 -5.83 -6.05 -21.68
N TYR A 337 -5.43 -5.37 -20.63
CA TYR A 337 -6.19 -4.29 -20.01
C TYR A 337 -6.55 -3.27 -21.08
N ASN A 338 -7.78 -3.34 -21.59
CA ASN A 338 -8.25 -2.38 -22.57
C ASN A 338 -8.59 -1.08 -21.86
N ALA A 339 -7.72 -0.10 -22.02
CA ALA A 339 -8.14 1.28 -21.92
C ALA A 339 -9.23 1.54 -22.98
N PRO A 340 -10.32 2.25 -22.66
CA PRO A 340 -11.39 2.52 -23.62
C PRO A 340 -10.82 3.26 -24.83
N ALA A 341 -11.03 2.68 -26.00
CA ALA A 341 -10.63 3.27 -27.26
C ALA A 341 -11.36 4.60 -27.45
N THR A 342 -10.59 5.68 -27.56
CA THR A 342 -11.06 6.94 -28.14
C THR A 342 -11.46 6.65 -29.57
N THR A 343 -12.75 6.70 -29.84
CA THR A 343 -13.31 6.65 -31.18
C THR A 343 -12.88 7.90 -31.95
N SER A 344 -11.80 7.75 -32.73
CA SER A 344 -11.50 8.75 -33.79
C SER A 344 -12.47 8.51 -34.91
N SER A 345 -13.47 9.37 -35.01
CA SER A 345 -14.32 9.47 -36.19
C SER A 345 -13.48 10.03 -37.36
N THR A 346 -13.13 9.18 -38.30
CA THR A 346 -12.52 9.59 -39.56
C THR A 346 -13.61 10.24 -40.39
N THR A 347 -13.64 11.56 -40.36
CA THR A 347 -14.45 12.34 -41.31
C THR A 347 -13.69 12.40 -42.64
N THR A 348 -14.19 11.70 -43.63
CA THR A 348 -13.74 11.80 -45.02
C THR A 348 -14.10 13.17 -45.55
N THR A 349 -13.14 14.07 -45.69
CA THR A 349 -13.36 15.39 -46.29
C THR A 349 -13.14 15.27 -47.80
N THR A 350 -14.23 15.36 -48.53
CA THR A 350 -14.22 15.52 -49.98
C THR A 350 -13.81 16.98 -50.28
N THR A 351 -12.67 17.13 -50.94
CA THR A 351 -12.18 18.43 -51.43
C THR A 351 -13.03 18.88 -52.62
N THR A 352 -13.81 19.94 -52.43
CA THR A 352 -14.30 20.79 -53.53
C THR A 352 -13.61 22.13 -53.43
N THR A 353 -12.81 22.39 -54.44
CA THR A 353 -12.21 23.69 -54.72
C THR A 353 -13.28 24.73 -55.09
N SER A 354 -13.31 25.84 -54.38
CA SER A 354 -13.93 27.07 -54.87
C SER A 354 -13.23 28.28 -54.30
N SER A 355 -12.94 29.15 -55.19
CA SER A 355 -12.24 30.41 -55.24
C SER A 355 -12.59 31.45 -54.16
N ASN A 356 -11.54 32.19 -53.76
CA ASN A 356 -11.56 33.46 -53.02
C ASN A 356 -12.48 34.54 -53.65
N PRO A 357 -12.97 35.45 -52.80
CA PRO A 357 -12.56 36.85 -53.04
C PRO A 357 -12.13 37.65 -51.80
N VAL A 358 -11.17 38.42 -52.07
CA VAL A 358 -10.58 39.68 -51.59
C VAL A 358 -11.36 40.47 -50.52
N ILE A 359 -10.62 40.88 -49.50
CA ILE A 359 -10.96 41.89 -48.49
C ILE A 359 -10.60 43.28 -48.98
N PRO A 360 -11.28 44.32 -48.50
CA PRO A 360 -10.58 45.58 -48.22
C PRO A 360 -10.76 46.03 -46.73
N PRO A 361 -9.87 46.92 -46.25
CA PRO A 361 -9.82 47.28 -44.83
C PRO A 361 -10.59 48.57 -44.52
N SER A 362 -11.05 48.74 -43.33
CA SER A 362 -11.42 50.06 -42.74
C SER A 362 -11.11 49.96 -41.20
N ASN A 363 -10.21 50.67 -40.80
CA ASN A 363 -9.91 51.98 -40.29
C ASN A 363 -10.91 52.53 -39.24
N GLY A 364 -10.36 52.78 -38.04
CA GLY A 364 -10.72 54.04 -37.41
C GLY A 364 -11.36 53.96 -36.00
N GLY A 365 -10.61 54.47 -35.04
CA GLY A 365 -11.07 55.38 -34.02
C GLY A 365 -11.59 54.76 -32.72
N GLY A 366 -11.01 54.91 -31.60
CA GLY A 366 -10.73 56.15 -30.88
C GLY A 366 -11.74 56.32 -29.74
N GLY A 367 -11.28 56.50 -28.51
CA GLY A 367 -12.14 57.10 -27.48
C GLY A 367 -12.01 56.52 -26.08
N SER A 368 -11.16 57.11 -25.34
CA SER A 368 -11.02 57.36 -23.91
C SER A 368 -12.31 57.34 -23.04
N GLY A 369 -12.10 56.99 -21.77
CA GLY A 369 -12.81 57.72 -20.74
C GLY A 369 -13.27 56.90 -19.52
N TYR A 370 -12.59 57.17 -18.43
CA TYR A 370 -12.86 56.96 -17.00
C TYR A 370 -12.69 55.57 -16.43
#